data_9f1c4872a5f9fb2bae419a34675036ca
#
_entry.id   9f1c4872a5f9fb2bae419a34675036ca
#
_cell.length_a   1.000
_cell.length_b   1.000
_cell.length_c   1.000
_cell.angle_alpha   90.00
_cell.angle_beta   90.00
_cell.angle_gamma   90.00
#
_symmetry.space_group_name_H-M   'P 1'
#
loop_
_entity.id
_entity.type
_entity.pdbx_description
1 polymer ?
#
loop_
_entity_poly.entity_id
_entity_poly.type
_entity_poly.pdbx_seq_one_letter_code
_entity_poly.pdbx_strand_id
1 'polypeptide(L)'
;YAVIRSTRTGELMINIVTSVPDIAEDIIREKFDDLNNATSPTTLIWSVNETISDVSFADDMRVLHGPGYIEEVINEHRYRISPNAFFQTNSYGAAELLKTVEEFAGDLSNKTLLDLYCGTGFFSIALANKAKKTIGVEMNAAAIKDAKVNAELNQVEVDYHAAPTEKFDWSQYAADVVILAPPRVGLHDRALEDVLRIRPKTI
;
A
#
# COMPACT_ATOMS: atom_id res chain seq x y z
N TYR A 1 -17.41 -11.90 -1.36
CA TYR A 1 -16.80 -11.24 -0.19
C TYR A 1 -17.29 -9.80 -0.06
N ALA A 2 -17.25 -9.26 1.15
CA ALA A 2 -17.35 -7.83 1.41
C ALA A 2 -16.05 -7.37 2.10
N VAL A 3 -15.32 -6.48 1.44
CA VAL A 3 -14.14 -5.85 2.03
C VAL A 3 -14.56 -4.46 2.50
N ILE A 4 -14.55 -4.28 3.82
CA ILE A 4 -14.94 -3.02 4.44
C ILE A 4 -13.70 -2.42 5.10
N ARG A 5 -13.39 -1.17 4.74
CA ARG A 5 -12.29 -0.41 5.34
C ARG A 5 -12.81 0.92 5.85
N SER A 6 -12.44 1.25 7.08
CA SER A 6 -12.71 2.57 7.66
C SER A 6 -11.41 3.22 8.11
N THR A 7 -11.37 4.52 8.04
CA THR A 7 -10.21 5.32 8.44
C THR A 7 -10.50 6.11 9.73
N ARG A 8 -9.46 6.60 10.37
CA ARG A 8 -9.58 7.49 11.55
C ARG A 8 -10.23 8.82 11.20
N THR A 9 -10.16 9.22 9.93
CA THR A 9 -10.79 10.45 9.42
C THR A 9 -12.29 10.27 9.18
N GLY A 10 -12.83 9.05 9.37
CA GLY A 10 -14.26 8.75 9.21
C GLY A 10 -14.64 8.34 7.79
N GLU A 11 -13.67 8.14 6.90
CA GLU A 11 -13.96 7.62 5.57
C GLU A 11 -14.26 6.12 5.58
N LEU A 12 -15.16 5.69 4.71
CA LEU A 12 -15.64 4.32 4.60
C LEU A 12 -15.56 3.85 3.14
N MET A 13 -14.81 2.77 2.91
CA MET A 13 -14.82 2.02 1.65
C MET A 13 -15.57 0.72 1.83
N ILE A 14 -16.49 0.44 0.91
CA ILE A 14 -17.15 -0.86 0.79
C ILE A 14 -16.82 -1.41 -0.60
N ASN A 15 -16.16 -2.55 -0.66
CA ASN A 15 -15.90 -3.27 -1.90
C ASN A 15 -16.59 -4.65 -1.82
N ILE A 16 -17.62 -4.85 -2.64
CA ILE A 16 -18.33 -6.13 -2.77
C ILE A 16 -17.68 -6.91 -3.90
N VAL A 17 -17.09 -8.05 -3.57
CA VAL A 17 -16.46 -8.95 -4.53
C VAL A 17 -17.37 -10.13 -4.80
N THR A 18 -17.79 -10.30 -6.05
CA THR A 18 -18.65 -11.40 -6.51
C THR A 18 -17.89 -12.26 -7.52
N SER A 19 -18.40 -13.46 -7.78
CA SER A 19 -18.15 -14.15 -9.05
C SER A 19 -18.86 -13.43 -10.20
N VAL A 20 -18.66 -13.90 -11.43
CA VAL A 20 -19.47 -13.42 -12.56
C VAL A 20 -20.94 -13.67 -12.24
N PRO A 21 -21.77 -12.64 -12.21
CA PRO A 21 -23.19 -12.82 -11.87
C PRO A 21 -23.94 -13.46 -13.02
N ASP A 22 -24.91 -14.31 -12.68
CA ASP A 22 -25.88 -14.91 -13.60
C ASP A 22 -27.25 -14.21 -13.58
N ILE A 23 -27.33 -13.05 -12.92
CA ILE A 23 -28.51 -12.20 -12.81
C ILE A 23 -28.29 -10.88 -13.57
N ALA A 24 -29.39 -10.23 -13.94
CA ALA A 24 -29.35 -8.99 -14.70
C ALA A 24 -28.65 -7.85 -13.93
N GLU A 25 -27.87 -7.06 -14.64
CA GLU A 25 -27.03 -6.00 -14.06
C GLU A 25 -27.86 -4.90 -13.37
N ASP A 26 -29.07 -4.63 -13.87
CA ASP A 26 -29.99 -3.66 -13.28
C ASP A 26 -30.45 -4.08 -11.87
N ILE A 27 -30.71 -5.37 -11.65
CA ILE A 27 -31.05 -5.91 -10.32
C ILE A 27 -29.86 -5.74 -9.36
N ILE A 28 -28.64 -5.99 -9.86
CA ILE A 28 -27.43 -5.82 -9.06
C ILE A 28 -27.27 -4.35 -8.67
N ARG A 29 -27.44 -3.43 -9.62
CA ARG A 29 -27.34 -1.98 -9.37
C ARG A 29 -28.35 -1.51 -8.34
N GLU A 30 -29.61 -1.96 -8.41
CA GLU A 30 -30.63 -1.65 -7.39
C GLU A 30 -30.15 -2.04 -5.98
N LYS A 31 -29.53 -3.22 -5.81
CA LYS A 31 -29.00 -3.65 -4.51
C LYS A 31 -27.81 -2.84 -4.04
N PHE A 32 -26.97 -2.38 -4.95
CA PHE A 32 -25.88 -1.46 -4.62
C PHE A 32 -26.41 -0.06 -4.26
N ASP A 33 -27.46 0.42 -4.90
CA ASP A 33 -28.11 1.68 -4.54
C ASP A 33 -28.73 1.60 -3.13
N ASP A 34 -29.41 0.48 -2.80
CA ASP A 34 -29.91 0.21 -1.46
C ASP A 34 -28.77 0.25 -0.42
N LEU A 35 -27.65 -0.41 -0.72
CA LEU A 35 -26.48 -0.44 0.15
C LEU A 35 -25.86 0.96 0.32
N ASN A 36 -25.71 1.70 -0.77
CA ASN A 36 -25.20 3.06 -0.76
C ASN A 36 -26.08 3.98 0.11
N ASN A 37 -27.39 3.89 -0.06
CA ASN A 37 -28.35 4.70 0.72
C ASN A 37 -28.34 4.34 2.22
N ALA A 38 -28.17 3.05 2.54
CA ALA A 38 -28.16 2.57 3.92
C ALA A 38 -26.84 2.91 4.67
N THR A 39 -25.71 2.98 3.97
CA THR A 39 -24.39 3.09 4.60
C THR A 39 -23.69 4.42 4.36
N SER A 40 -24.08 5.14 3.31
CA SER A 40 -23.45 6.41 2.89
C SER A 40 -21.91 6.35 2.88
N PRO A 41 -21.31 5.38 2.17
CA PRO A 41 -19.86 5.22 2.18
C PRO A 41 -19.17 6.35 1.42
N THR A 42 -17.91 6.63 1.74
CA THR A 42 -17.05 7.52 0.94
C THR A 42 -16.89 6.96 -0.48
N THR A 43 -16.74 5.65 -0.57
CA THR A 43 -16.67 4.96 -1.87
C THR A 43 -17.27 3.56 -1.81
N LEU A 44 -18.05 3.21 -2.85
CA LEU A 44 -18.66 1.90 -3.05
C LEU A 44 -18.14 1.31 -4.35
N ILE A 45 -17.66 0.09 -4.28
CA ILE A 45 -17.01 -0.60 -5.39
C ILE A 45 -17.63 -1.97 -5.56
N TRP A 46 -17.84 -2.35 -6.79
CA TRP A 46 -18.18 -3.71 -7.19
C TRP A 46 -17.02 -4.30 -7.96
N SER A 47 -16.50 -5.39 -7.44
CA SER A 47 -15.40 -6.15 -8.04
C SER A 47 -15.89 -7.51 -8.48
N VAL A 48 -15.46 -7.96 -9.65
CA VAL A 48 -15.75 -9.29 -10.17
C VAL A 48 -14.47 -10.11 -10.19
N ASN A 49 -14.47 -11.23 -9.46
CA ASN A 49 -13.35 -12.17 -9.45
C ASN A 49 -13.78 -13.46 -10.19
N GLU A 50 -13.15 -13.69 -11.33
CA GLU A 50 -13.40 -14.87 -12.17
C GLU A 50 -12.56 -16.09 -11.74
N THR A 51 -11.65 -15.91 -10.78
CA THR A 51 -10.78 -16.98 -10.32
C THR A 51 -11.45 -17.81 -9.23
N ILE A 52 -11.10 -19.09 -9.15
CA ILE A 52 -11.53 -19.99 -8.07
C ILE A 52 -10.73 -19.72 -6.77
N SER A 53 -9.82 -18.78 -6.79
CA SER A 53 -8.98 -18.46 -5.64
C SER A 53 -9.75 -17.70 -4.55
N ASP A 54 -9.47 -18.05 -3.31
CA ASP A 54 -10.11 -17.49 -2.11
C ASP A 54 -9.50 -16.13 -1.74
N VAL A 55 -9.45 -15.21 -2.72
CA VAL A 55 -8.88 -13.89 -2.54
C VAL A 55 -9.92 -12.80 -2.78
N SER A 56 -9.92 -11.79 -1.93
CA SER A 56 -10.72 -10.57 -2.06
C SER A 56 -10.16 -9.60 -3.12
N PHE A 57 -9.22 -10.06 -3.93
CA PHE A 57 -8.57 -9.31 -4.99
C PHE A 57 -9.31 -9.54 -6.31
N ALA A 58 -9.55 -8.49 -7.07
CA ALA A 58 -10.17 -8.59 -8.39
C ALA A 58 -9.56 -7.56 -9.34
N ASP A 59 -9.41 -7.94 -10.60
CA ASP A 59 -8.91 -7.06 -11.65
C ASP A 59 -10.03 -6.22 -12.28
N ASP A 60 -11.26 -6.77 -12.40
CA ASP A 60 -12.44 -6.02 -12.85
C ASP A 60 -13.09 -5.33 -11.64
N MET A 61 -12.83 -4.02 -11.52
CA MET A 61 -13.38 -3.17 -10.47
C MET A 61 -14.18 -2.02 -11.05
N ARG A 62 -15.41 -1.87 -10.61
CA ARG A 62 -16.34 -0.82 -11.01
C ARG A 62 -16.65 0.08 -9.84
N VAL A 63 -16.25 1.33 -9.90
CA VAL A 63 -16.61 2.34 -8.89
C VAL A 63 -18.05 2.74 -9.13
N LEU A 64 -18.93 2.44 -8.17
CA LEU A 64 -20.35 2.74 -8.23
C LEU A 64 -20.68 4.05 -7.54
N HIS A 65 -19.93 4.41 -6.51
CA HIS A 65 -20.05 5.69 -5.80
C HIS A 65 -18.68 6.17 -5.31
N GLY A 66 -18.48 7.49 -5.30
CA GLY A 66 -17.30 8.15 -4.76
C GLY A 66 -16.06 8.03 -5.64
N PRO A 67 -14.86 8.29 -5.07
CA PRO A 67 -13.62 8.43 -5.84
C PRO A 67 -12.92 7.09 -6.17
N GLY A 68 -13.38 5.96 -5.64
CA GLY A 68 -12.73 4.65 -5.79
C GLY A 68 -11.56 4.40 -4.82
N TYR A 69 -11.38 5.24 -3.83
CA TYR A 69 -10.37 5.12 -2.78
C TYR A 69 -10.84 5.79 -1.49
N ILE A 70 -10.11 5.57 -0.42
CA ILE A 70 -10.22 6.33 0.85
C ILE A 70 -8.87 6.90 1.24
N GLU A 71 -8.85 7.91 2.10
CA GLU A 71 -7.63 8.51 2.62
C GLU A 71 -7.52 8.29 4.13
N GLU A 72 -6.34 7.86 4.56
CA GLU A 72 -5.98 7.74 5.97
C GLU A 72 -4.88 8.73 6.32
N VAL A 73 -4.89 9.22 7.55
CA VAL A 73 -3.83 10.07 8.09
C VAL A 73 -3.14 9.35 9.24
N ILE A 74 -1.87 9.03 9.04
CA ILE A 74 -1.01 8.42 10.07
C ILE A 74 0.05 9.46 10.47
N ASN A 75 0.02 9.88 11.71
CA ASN A 75 0.78 11.03 12.19
C ASN A 75 0.47 12.27 11.32
N GLU A 76 1.43 12.79 10.57
CA GLU A 76 1.28 13.96 9.70
C GLU A 76 1.13 13.59 8.22
N HIS A 77 1.21 12.30 7.88
CA HIS A 77 1.24 11.82 6.50
C HIS A 77 -0.14 11.33 6.04
N ARG A 78 -0.50 11.73 4.82
CA ARG A 78 -1.74 11.32 4.16
C ARG A 78 -1.45 10.15 3.22
N TYR A 79 -2.31 9.15 3.28
CA TYR A 79 -2.20 7.96 2.44
C TYR A 79 -3.52 7.68 1.74
N ARG A 80 -3.51 7.72 0.43
CA ARG A 80 -4.59 7.18 -0.41
C ARG A 80 -4.48 5.66 -0.41
N ILE A 81 -5.63 5.00 -0.19
CA ILE A 81 -5.75 3.56 -0.10
C ILE A 81 -6.73 3.10 -1.16
N SER A 82 -6.23 2.43 -2.20
CA SER A 82 -7.04 1.80 -3.24
C SER A 82 -7.61 0.46 -2.77
N PRO A 83 -8.66 -0.09 -3.41
CA PRO A 83 -9.36 -1.30 -2.96
C PRO A 83 -8.45 -2.52 -2.79
N ASN A 84 -7.54 -2.73 -3.73
CA ASN A 84 -6.60 -3.85 -3.74
C ASN A 84 -5.27 -3.54 -3.02
N ALA A 85 -5.08 -2.32 -2.50
CA ALA A 85 -3.85 -1.95 -1.83
C ALA A 85 -3.77 -2.60 -0.46
N PHE A 86 -2.58 -3.15 -0.13
CA PHE A 86 -2.27 -3.44 1.25
C PHE A 86 -2.03 -2.13 2.00
N PHE A 87 -2.68 -1.99 3.13
CA PHE A 87 -2.42 -0.91 4.10
C PHE A 87 -2.61 -1.43 5.51
N GLN A 88 -1.95 -0.83 6.49
CA GLN A 88 -2.04 -1.22 7.89
C GLN A 88 -3.48 -1.06 8.39
N THR A 89 -4.11 -2.16 8.81
CA THR A 89 -5.52 -2.18 9.22
C THR A 89 -5.76 -1.53 10.58
N ASN A 90 -4.74 -1.48 11.43
CA ASN A 90 -4.78 -0.80 12.72
C ASN A 90 -4.01 0.52 12.63
N SER A 91 -4.71 1.61 12.36
CA SER A 91 -4.10 2.94 12.18
C SER A 91 -3.38 3.45 13.44
N TYR A 92 -3.82 3.06 14.64
CA TYR A 92 -3.13 3.40 15.88
C TYR A 92 -1.81 2.61 16.01
N GLY A 93 -1.85 1.32 15.76
CA GLY A 93 -0.66 0.48 15.73
C GLY A 93 0.31 0.89 14.62
N ALA A 94 -0.20 1.34 13.47
CA ALA A 94 0.60 1.86 12.37
C ALA A 94 1.39 3.11 12.76
N ALA A 95 0.78 4.02 13.52
CA ALA A 95 1.46 5.22 14.02
C ALA A 95 2.63 4.88 14.96
N GLU A 96 2.43 3.93 15.88
CA GLU A 96 3.50 3.47 16.79
C GLU A 96 4.58 2.67 16.06
N LEU A 97 4.18 1.84 15.09
CA LEU A 97 5.14 1.11 14.24
C LEU A 97 6.03 2.08 13.48
N LEU A 98 5.46 3.12 12.87
CA LEU A 98 6.21 4.13 12.15
C LEU A 98 7.22 4.85 13.05
N LYS A 99 6.81 5.25 14.24
CA LYS A 99 7.69 5.86 15.23
C LYS A 99 8.84 4.93 15.63
N THR A 100 8.54 3.66 15.86
CA THR A 100 9.56 2.64 16.20
C THR A 100 10.56 2.47 15.06
N VAL A 101 10.09 2.38 13.81
CA VAL A 101 10.98 2.27 12.63
C VAL A 101 11.85 3.52 12.48
N GLU A 102 11.28 4.71 12.71
CA GLU A 102 12.05 5.96 12.71
C GLU A 102 13.16 5.97 13.78
N GLU A 103 12.84 5.55 15.00
CA GLU A 103 13.82 5.45 16.10
C GLU A 103 14.97 4.49 15.73
N PHE A 104 14.68 3.32 15.15
CA PHE A 104 15.70 2.37 14.70
C PHE A 104 16.51 2.86 13.50
N ALA A 105 15.89 3.57 12.57
CA ALA A 105 16.58 4.15 11.42
C ALA A 105 17.59 5.24 11.86
N GLY A 106 17.32 5.94 12.95
CA GLY A 106 18.14 6.98 13.53
C GLY A 106 18.30 8.20 12.62
N ASP A 107 19.43 8.89 12.69
CA ASP A 107 19.68 10.05 11.83
C ASP A 107 19.86 9.62 10.36
N LEU A 108 18.99 10.11 9.49
CA LEU A 108 18.95 9.83 8.05
C LEU A 108 19.49 10.99 7.19
N SER A 109 19.87 12.12 7.75
CA SER A 109 20.14 13.39 7.04
C SER A 109 21.16 13.30 5.89
N ASN A 110 22.10 12.37 5.97
CA ASN A 110 23.12 12.12 4.95
C ASN A 110 23.09 10.69 4.41
N LYS A 111 21.99 9.96 4.63
CA LYS A 111 21.90 8.55 4.31
C LYS A 111 20.93 8.27 3.17
N THR A 112 21.22 7.18 2.47
CA THR A 112 20.30 6.56 1.51
C THR A 112 19.46 5.53 2.22
N LEU A 113 18.13 5.73 2.18
CA LEU A 113 17.12 4.82 2.69
C LEU A 113 16.58 3.96 1.55
N LEU A 114 16.52 2.67 1.74
CA LEU A 114 15.91 1.70 0.84
C LEU A 114 14.75 1.01 1.54
N ASP A 115 13.54 1.14 0.99
CA ASP A 115 12.31 0.51 1.47
C ASP A 115 11.94 -0.64 0.53
N LEU A 116 12.25 -1.88 0.94
CA LEU A 116 11.96 -3.08 0.16
C LEU A 116 10.61 -3.67 0.58
N TYR A 117 9.81 -4.05 -0.41
CA TYR A 117 8.39 -4.39 -0.24
C TYR A 117 7.58 -3.17 0.24
N CYS A 118 7.86 -2.01 -0.35
CA CYS A 118 7.35 -0.73 0.14
C CYS A 118 5.83 -0.55 0.02
N GLY A 119 5.14 -1.43 -0.73
CA GLY A 119 3.70 -1.35 -0.93
C GLY A 119 3.27 0.02 -1.46
N THR A 120 2.36 0.67 -0.76
CA THR A 120 1.86 2.02 -1.08
C THR A 120 2.74 3.15 -0.55
N GLY A 121 3.96 2.83 -0.11
CA GLY A 121 4.95 3.82 0.34
C GLY A 121 4.86 4.20 1.82
N PHE A 122 4.32 3.34 2.67
CA PHE A 122 4.04 3.69 4.06
C PHE A 122 5.27 4.21 4.83
N PHE A 123 6.39 3.49 4.79
CA PHE A 123 7.62 3.90 5.47
C PHE A 123 8.42 4.91 4.65
N SER A 124 8.56 4.66 3.35
CA SER A 124 9.35 5.52 2.47
C SER A 124 8.86 6.97 2.46
N ILE A 125 7.55 7.21 2.45
CA ILE A 125 6.96 8.55 2.49
C ILE A 125 7.25 9.24 3.82
N ALA A 126 7.00 8.56 4.93
CA ALA A 126 7.16 9.16 6.25
C ALA A 126 8.62 9.53 6.58
N LEU A 127 9.58 8.84 5.98
CA LEU A 127 11.00 9.04 6.23
C LEU A 127 11.73 9.83 5.13
N ALA A 128 11.06 10.10 3.99
CA ALA A 128 11.71 10.72 2.83
C ALA A 128 12.34 12.06 3.13
N ASN A 129 11.64 12.95 3.82
CA ASN A 129 12.15 14.29 4.15
C ASN A 129 13.32 14.27 5.18
N LYS A 130 13.55 13.13 5.83
CA LYS A 130 14.63 12.94 6.80
C LYS A 130 15.89 12.35 6.16
N ALA A 131 15.74 11.72 4.99
CA ALA A 131 16.82 11.05 4.28
C ALA A 131 17.40 11.93 3.15
N LYS A 132 18.67 11.69 2.82
CA LYS A 132 19.31 12.31 1.65
C LYS A 132 18.69 11.81 0.34
N LYS A 133 18.35 10.53 0.28
CA LYS A 133 17.68 9.87 -0.83
C LYS A 133 16.84 8.71 -0.30
N THR A 134 15.64 8.55 -0.84
CA THR A 134 14.76 7.43 -0.52
C THR A 134 14.41 6.66 -1.79
N ILE A 135 14.53 5.34 -1.75
CA ILE A 135 14.19 4.42 -2.83
C ILE A 135 13.16 3.43 -2.30
N GLY A 136 12.08 3.21 -3.04
CA GLY A 136 11.05 2.21 -2.76
C GLY A 136 10.99 1.14 -3.84
N VAL A 137 10.97 -0.12 -3.45
CA VAL A 137 10.87 -1.27 -4.37
C VAL A 137 9.68 -2.13 -3.99
N GLU A 138 8.80 -2.37 -4.94
CA GLU A 138 7.59 -3.18 -4.77
C GLU A 138 7.27 -3.88 -6.10
N MET A 139 6.89 -5.16 -6.05
CA MET A 139 6.58 -5.91 -7.26
C MET A 139 5.21 -5.56 -7.86
N ASN A 140 4.27 -5.12 -7.04
CA ASN A 140 2.93 -4.77 -7.48
C ASN A 140 2.91 -3.36 -8.08
N ALA A 141 2.78 -3.27 -9.40
CA ALA A 141 2.74 -2.00 -10.12
C ALA A 141 1.56 -1.09 -9.71
N ALA A 142 0.43 -1.66 -9.27
CA ALA A 142 -0.70 -0.88 -8.77
C ALA A 142 -0.37 -0.23 -7.42
N ALA A 143 0.32 -0.94 -6.52
CA ALA A 143 0.80 -0.39 -5.26
C ALA A 143 1.82 0.73 -5.49
N ILE A 144 2.74 0.59 -6.44
CA ILE A 144 3.68 1.66 -6.84
C ILE A 144 2.95 2.88 -7.40
N LYS A 145 1.85 2.69 -8.13
CA LYS A 145 1.03 3.82 -8.60
C LYS A 145 0.44 4.58 -7.40
N ASP A 146 -0.09 3.89 -6.42
CA ASP A 146 -0.58 4.51 -5.18
C ASP A 146 0.56 5.17 -4.39
N ALA A 147 1.73 4.53 -4.30
CA ALA A 147 2.90 5.10 -3.62
C ALA A 147 3.35 6.44 -4.23
N LYS A 148 3.33 6.56 -5.56
CA LYS A 148 3.65 7.81 -6.26
C LYS A 148 2.63 8.91 -5.95
N VAL A 149 1.33 8.59 -6.01
CA VAL A 149 0.28 9.53 -5.62
C VAL A 149 0.44 9.95 -4.16
N ASN A 150 0.74 9.01 -3.27
CA ASN A 150 0.95 9.29 -1.85
C ASN A 150 2.19 10.17 -1.62
N ALA A 151 3.26 9.98 -2.37
CA ALA A 151 4.44 10.86 -2.30
C ALA A 151 4.10 12.30 -2.74
N GLU A 152 3.32 12.46 -3.83
CA GLU A 152 2.82 13.77 -4.28
C GLU A 152 1.94 14.44 -3.21
N LEU A 153 0.99 13.70 -2.61
CA LEU A 153 0.11 14.20 -1.54
C LEU A 153 0.90 14.74 -0.33
N ASN A 154 2.04 14.14 -0.03
CA ASN A 154 2.90 14.51 1.08
C ASN A 154 4.05 15.44 0.69
N GLN A 155 4.15 15.83 -0.59
CA GLN A 155 5.21 16.71 -1.12
C GLN A 155 6.63 16.17 -0.82
N VAL A 156 6.80 14.86 -0.94
CA VAL A 156 8.07 14.17 -0.74
C VAL A 156 8.55 13.51 -2.04
N GLU A 157 9.87 13.38 -2.17
CA GLU A 157 10.51 12.73 -3.31
C GLU A 157 10.99 11.34 -2.93
N VAL A 158 10.50 10.33 -3.65
CA VAL A 158 10.90 8.92 -3.51
C VAL A 158 11.08 8.31 -4.89
N ASP A 159 12.20 7.63 -5.10
CA ASP A 159 12.52 6.91 -6.33
C ASP A 159 11.86 5.51 -6.30
N TYR A 160 10.65 5.39 -6.89
CA TYR A 160 9.87 4.16 -6.85
C TYR A 160 10.08 3.25 -8.06
N HIS A 161 10.35 1.97 -7.80
CA HIS A 161 10.56 0.92 -8.80
C HIS A 161 9.54 -0.21 -8.66
N ALA A 162 8.83 -0.50 -9.76
CA ALA A 162 7.92 -1.64 -9.85
C ALA A 162 8.71 -2.89 -10.32
N ALA A 163 9.24 -3.64 -9.37
CA ALA A 163 10.04 -4.84 -9.66
C ALA A 163 10.02 -5.82 -8.48
N PRO A 164 10.12 -7.13 -8.74
CA PRO A 164 10.41 -8.09 -7.69
C PRO A 164 11.74 -7.78 -7.02
N THR A 165 11.77 -7.76 -5.68
CA THR A 165 12.94 -7.37 -4.89
C THR A 165 14.18 -8.20 -5.24
N GLU A 166 14.00 -9.50 -5.50
CA GLU A 166 15.08 -10.44 -5.88
C GLU A 166 15.59 -10.27 -7.32
N LYS A 167 14.92 -9.45 -8.15
CA LYS A 167 15.30 -9.17 -9.54
C LYS A 167 15.81 -7.76 -9.75
N PHE A 168 15.58 -6.88 -8.80
CA PHE A 168 16.00 -5.48 -8.87
C PHE A 168 17.41 -5.34 -8.31
N ASP A 169 18.32 -4.74 -9.10
CA ASP A 169 19.68 -4.46 -8.63
C ASP A 169 19.72 -3.19 -7.77
N TRP A 170 19.30 -3.33 -6.52
CA TRP A 170 19.34 -2.25 -5.53
C TRP A 170 20.72 -2.04 -4.90
N SER A 171 21.67 -2.93 -5.18
CA SER A 171 23.06 -2.78 -4.71
C SER A 171 23.75 -1.51 -5.24
N GLN A 172 23.30 -1.02 -6.40
CA GLN A 172 23.79 0.22 -7.01
C GLN A 172 23.52 1.47 -6.17
N TYR A 173 22.59 1.42 -5.24
CA TYR A 173 22.22 2.59 -4.44
C TYR A 173 23.06 2.79 -3.18
N ALA A 174 23.97 1.86 -2.85
CA ALA A 174 24.80 1.93 -1.65
C ALA A 174 24.00 2.34 -0.40
N ALA A 175 22.89 1.64 -0.14
CA ALA A 175 21.96 1.97 0.93
C ALA A 175 22.61 1.90 2.31
N ASP A 176 22.46 2.95 3.11
CA ASP A 176 22.91 3.01 4.50
C ASP A 176 21.90 2.35 5.45
N VAL A 177 20.61 2.50 5.16
CA VAL A 177 19.50 1.96 5.93
C VAL A 177 18.56 1.21 5.00
N VAL A 178 18.16 0.01 5.39
CA VAL A 178 17.23 -0.82 4.63
C VAL A 178 16.03 -1.18 5.51
N ILE A 179 14.84 -0.86 5.07
CA ILE A 179 13.58 -1.34 5.67
C ILE A 179 13.16 -2.59 4.91
N LEU A 180 12.83 -3.64 5.65
CA LEU A 180 12.37 -4.92 5.12
C LEU A 180 10.99 -5.24 5.69
N ALA A 181 9.97 -5.15 4.85
CA ALA A 181 8.58 -5.48 5.20
C ALA A 181 8.02 -6.61 4.31
N PRO A 182 8.66 -7.80 4.29
CA PRO A 182 8.28 -8.87 3.38
C PRO A 182 6.91 -9.45 3.73
N PRO A 183 6.25 -10.16 2.77
CA PRO A 183 5.03 -10.90 3.04
C PRO A 183 5.28 -12.06 4.03
N ARG A 184 4.19 -12.71 4.50
CA ARG A 184 4.24 -13.78 5.50
C ARG A 184 5.13 -14.98 5.12
N VAL A 185 5.39 -15.20 3.84
CA VAL A 185 6.32 -16.22 3.34
C VAL A 185 7.79 -15.88 3.60
N GLY A 186 8.08 -14.66 4.04
CA GLY A 186 9.44 -14.19 4.34
C GLY A 186 10.16 -13.58 3.14
N LEU A 187 11.45 -13.34 3.31
CA LEU A 187 12.35 -12.84 2.28
C LEU A 187 12.68 -13.96 1.28
N HIS A 188 12.76 -13.60 -0.01
CA HIS A 188 13.35 -14.47 -1.01
C HIS A 188 14.86 -14.63 -0.75
N ASP A 189 15.41 -15.85 -0.91
CA ASP A 189 16.82 -16.15 -0.59
C ASP A 189 17.80 -15.20 -1.27
N ARG A 190 17.58 -14.86 -2.54
CA ARG A 190 18.43 -13.91 -3.27
C ARG A 190 18.37 -12.50 -2.67
N ALA A 191 17.21 -12.05 -2.19
CA ALA A 191 17.11 -10.75 -1.53
C ALA A 191 17.88 -10.74 -0.21
N LEU A 192 17.86 -11.86 0.54
CA LEU A 192 18.66 -12.04 1.74
C LEU A 192 20.17 -12.01 1.42
N GLU A 193 20.61 -12.71 0.38
CA GLU A 193 22.01 -12.70 -0.08
C GLU A 193 22.47 -11.29 -0.44
N ASP A 194 21.62 -10.51 -1.12
CA ASP A 194 21.90 -9.12 -1.46
C ASP A 194 22.03 -8.22 -0.23
N VAL A 195 21.17 -8.37 0.79
CA VAL A 195 21.30 -7.66 2.08
C VAL A 195 22.63 -7.98 2.75
N LEU A 196 22.98 -9.27 2.81
CA LEU A 196 24.25 -9.72 3.41
C LEU A 196 25.47 -9.22 2.65
N ARG A 197 25.38 -9.08 1.33
CA ARG A 197 26.44 -8.56 0.47
C ARG A 197 26.67 -7.06 0.64
N ILE A 198 25.59 -6.28 0.68
CA ILE A 198 25.67 -4.82 0.79
C ILE A 198 26.04 -4.37 2.19
N ARG A 199 25.60 -5.12 3.20
CA ARG A 199 25.84 -4.83 4.63
C ARG A 199 25.48 -3.40 5.00
N PRO A 200 24.18 -3.01 4.87
CA PRO A 200 23.74 -1.70 5.33
C PRO A 200 24.05 -1.52 6.81
N LYS A 201 24.19 -0.30 7.26
CA LYS A 201 24.51 0.01 8.67
C LYS A 201 23.33 -0.32 9.61
N THR A 202 22.10 -0.25 9.07
CA THR A 202 20.86 -0.52 9.82
C THR A 202 19.91 -1.30 8.92
N ILE A 203 19.23 -2.31 9.50
CA ILE A 203 18.15 -3.06 8.85
C ILE A 203 16.94 -3.02 9.78
#